data_ccb80cb7ef09603b6c897d0eff22e18d
#
_entry.id   ccb80cb7ef09603b6c897d0eff22e18d
#
_cell.length_a   1.000
_cell.length_b   1.000
_cell.length_c   1.000
_cell.angle_alpha   90.00
_cell.angle_beta   90.00
_cell.angle_gamma   90.00
#
_symmetry.space_group_name_H-M   'P 1'
#
loop_
_entity.id
_entity.type
_entity.pdbx_description
1 polymer ?
#
loop_
_entity_poly.entity_id
_entity_poly.type
_entity_poly.pdbx_seq_one_letter_code
_entity_poly.pdbx_strand_id
1 'polypeptide(L)'
;LVTLTKEDGFGGDRDFILDYRLAGTNISTGLILQQGEDENFFLLMTQPPKRVQPDHIPAREYLFVIDVSGSMSGYPLDTAKLLVKDLLGDLRPTDTFNVMFFAGDSEVLSKGPVPATQANIQRALAMIGSSSGGGGTELKKAMNRAMKLPKQEGVSRTMVVLTDGYIHAEKEVFELIQQNLGHTNVFAFGIGSSVNRYLVEGMAKAGQGEPFVVTRADEAEAAASNFARYISQPVLTDIDVAFSGIDVYDVEPPVVPDLFAERPLIVMGKWRGEPTGLVTVSGTSGTGPYTRKIPAGGAVDHSRDGALHYLWARTRISRISDFNSRQGSTQHREEIVALGLKYNLLTPFTSFIAVDEIIRHPNLDSRDVKQPLPLPARVSNLAVGGGVRRVPEPGLFLLAALVCASMLLPRLRRKRR
;
A
#
# COMPACT_ATOMS: atom_id res chain seq x y z
N LEU A 1 4.78 -13.11 24.26
CA LEU A 1 4.21 -14.20 23.47
C LEU A 1 2.70 -14.02 23.39
N VAL A 2 2.14 -14.00 22.19
CA VAL A 2 0.70 -14.00 21.95
C VAL A 2 0.31 -15.40 21.52
N THR A 3 -0.64 -16.02 22.23
CA THR A 3 -1.09 -17.37 21.96
C THR A 3 -2.59 -17.35 21.67
N LEU A 4 -2.98 -17.99 20.57
CA LEU A 4 -4.39 -18.20 20.26
C LEU A 4 -4.89 -19.42 21.05
N THR A 5 -5.90 -19.20 21.91
CA THR A 5 -6.59 -20.29 22.59
C THR A 5 -7.72 -20.76 21.69
N LYS A 6 -7.76 -22.03 21.39
CA LYS A 6 -8.92 -22.67 20.73
C LYS A 6 -10.07 -22.74 21.73
N GLU A 7 -11.09 -21.91 21.51
CA GLU A 7 -12.39 -22.12 22.15
C GLU A 7 -13.22 -23.07 21.29
N ASP A 8 -14.10 -23.85 21.93
CA ASP A 8 -15.00 -24.78 21.24
C ASP A 8 -15.80 -24.04 20.15
N GLY A 9 -15.66 -24.49 18.90
CA GLY A 9 -16.32 -23.91 17.74
C GLY A 9 -15.49 -22.91 16.93
N PHE A 10 -14.21 -22.66 17.24
CA PHE A 10 -13.31 -21.85 16.44
C PHE A 10 -12.61 -22.69 15.36
N GLY A 11 -13.11 -22.63 14.14
CA GLY A 11 -12.62 -23.44 13.01
C GLY A 11 -11.43 -22.86 12.23
N GLY A 12 -10.90 -21.70 12.61
CA GLY A 12 -9.88 -21.01 11.82
C GLY A 12 -10.45 -20.35 10.55
N ASP A 13 -11.74 -20.06 10.53
CA ASP A 13 -12.52 -19.51 9.42
C ASP A 13 -12.61 -17.97 9.43
N ARG A 14 -11.76 -17.31 10.22
CA ARG A 14 -11.70 -15.84 10.36
C ARG A 14 -10.27 -15.36 10.31
N ASP A 15 -10.13 -14.12 9.82
CA ASP A 15 -8.85 -13.42 9.87
C ASP A 15 -8.42 -13.19 11.32
N PHE A 16 -7.13 -13.36 11.57
CA PHE A 16 -6.50 -12.96 12.82
C PHE A 16 -5.96 -11.55 12.69
N ILE A 17 -6.48 -10.63 13.48
CA ILE A 17 -6.03 -9.23 13.52
C ILE A 17 -5.35 -9.00 14.85
N LEU A 18 -4.07 -8.63 14.81
CA LEU A 18 -3.29 -8.25 15.98
C LEU A 18 -2.97 -6.75 15.93
N ASP A 19 -3.65 -5.98 16.76
CA ASP A 19 -3.30 -4.58 17.00
C ASP A 19 -2.31 -4.49 18.17
N TYR A 20 -1.15 -3.89 17.90
CA TYR A 20 -0.16 -3.67 18.96
C TYR A 20 0.36 -2.23 18.90
N ARG A 21 0.70 -1.69 20.07
CA ARG A 21 1.31 -0.38 20.19
C ARG A 21 2.64 -0.48 20.90
N LEU A 22 3.62 0.17 20.31
CA LEU A 22 4.96 0.23 20.88
C LEU A 22 5.06 1.44 21.80
N ALA A 23 5.71 1.25 22.94
CA ALA A 23 5.87 2.29 23.94
C ALA A 23 7.32 2.76 23.95
N GLY A 24 7.52 4.10 23.86
CA GLY A 24 8.84 4.70 23.93
C GLY A 24 8.80 6.20 23.68
N THR A 25 9.75 6.93 24.24
CA THR A 25 9.90 8.39 24.05
C THR A 25 11.00 8.73 23.03
N ASN A 26 11.79 7.74 22.64
CA ASN A 26 12.92 7.88 21.73
C ASN A 26 12.81 6.88 20.57
N ILE A 27 13.57 7.11 19.51
CA ILE A 27 13.76 6.12 18.43
C ILE A 27 14.36 4.85 19.05
N SER A 28 13.72 3.71 18.80
CA SER A 28 14.16 2.41 19.31
C SER A 28 14.45 1.47 18.15
N THR A 29 15.60 0.84 18.16
CA THR A 29 16.01 -0.11 17.12
C THR A 29 16.29 -1.47 17.74
N GLY A 30 15.68 -2.52 17.17
CA GLY A 30 15.90 -3.92 17.52
C GLY A 30 16.36 -4.74 16.33
N LEU A 31 17.18 -5.76 16.60
CA LEU A 31 17.66 -6.72 15.62
C LEU A 31 17.31 -8.11 16.09
N ILE A 32 16.84 -8.96 15.17
CA ILE A 32 16.64 -10.39 15.37
C ILE A 32 17.43 -11.11 14.28
N LEU A 33 18.26 -12.07 14.66
CA LEU A 33 18.98 -12.98 13.78
C LEU A 33 18.43 -14.39 13.97
N GLN A 34 17.75 -14.92 12.98
CA GLN A 34 17.24 -16.28 12.97
C GLN A 34 18.19 -17.20 12.24
N GLN A 35 18.61 -18.27 12.89
CA GLN A 35 19.34 -19.35 12.23
C GLN A 35 18.35 -20.38 11.66
N GLY A 36 18.54 -20.76 10.40
CA GLY A 36 17.80 -21.82 9.73
C GLY A 36 18.72 -22.99 9.37
N GLU A 37 18.14 -24.05 8.82
CA GLU A 37 18.90 -25.23 8.39
C GLU A 37 19.78 -24.92 7.16
N ASP A 38 19.22 -24.24 6.16
CA ASP A 38 19.92 -23.91 4.89
C ASP A 38 20.34 -22.45 4.81
N GLU A 39 19.56 -21.54 5.37
CA GLU A 39 19.74 -20.09 5.25
C GLU A 39 19.40 -19.39 6.55
N ASN A 40 20.15 -18.34 6.87
CA ASN A 40 19.89 -17.51 8.04
C ASN A 40 19.22 -16.21 7.61
N PHE A 41 18.31 -15.70 8.44
CA PHE A 41 17.54 -14.50 8.16
C PHE A 41 17.70 -13.47 9.27
N PHE A 42 17.59 -12.18 8.90
CA PHE A 42 17.55 -11.12 9.90
C PHE A 42 16.32 -10.22 9.71
N LEU A 43 15.91 -9.62 10.80
CA LEU A 43 14.95 -8.53 10.84
C LEU A 43 15.52 -7.41 11.69
N LEU A 44 15.67 -6.25 11.08
CA LEU A 44 15.97 -5.00 11.76
C LEU A 44 14.69 -4.16 11.78
N MET A 45 14.27 -3.73 12.96
CA MET A 45 13.12 -2.86 13.13
C MET A 45 13.53 -1.59 13.87
N THR A 46 13.26 -0.45 13.24
CA THR A 46 13.45 0.86 13.88
C THR A 46 12.11 1.52 14.06
N GLN A 47 11.78 1.87 15.30
CA GLN A 47 10.50 2.41 15.71
C GLN A 47 10.61 3.89 16.03
N PRO A 48 9.64 4.70 15.58
CA PRO A 48 9.55 6.09 15.97
C PRO A 48 9.11 6.21 17.45
N PRO A 49 9.36 7.35 18.08
CA PRO A 49 8.81 7.65 19.40
C PRO A 49 7.28 7.77 19.34
N LYS A 50 6.60 7.47 20.45
CA LYS A 50 5.14 7.57 20.55
C LYS A 50 4.61 8.98 20.27
N ARG A 51 5.41 10.00 20.60
CA ARG A 51 5.12 11.42 20.32
C ARG A 51 6.39 12.08 19.79
N VAL A 52 6.27 12.70 18.64
CA VAL A 52 7.36 13.45 18.02
C VAL A 52 7.28 14.89 18.55
N GLN A 53 8.39 15.40 19.07
CA GLN A 53 8.51 16.82 19.45
C GLN A 53 8.78 17.63 18.17
N PRO A 54 8.23 18.84 18.04
CA PRO A 54 8.43 19.66 16.82
C PRO A 54 9.89 19.95 16.48
N ASP A 55 10.75 20.07 17.48
CA ASP A 55 12.20 20.28 17.36
C ASP A 55 12.94 19.00 16.95
N HIS A 56 12.33 17.84 17.10
CA HIS A 56 12.86 16.55 16.63
C HIS A 56 12.56 16.25 15.17
N ILE A 57 11.77 17.10 14.49
CA ILE A 57 11.46 16.93 13.07
C ILE A 57 12.55 17.59 12.24
N PRO A 58 13.29 16.86 11.37
CA PRO A 58 14.30 17.43 10.49
C PRO A 58 13.69 18.43 9.48
N ALA A 59 14.52 19.19 8.80
CA ALA A 59 14.08 20.01 7.67
C ALA A 59 13.47 19.12 6.58
N ARG A 60 12.41 19.62 5.94
CA ARG A 60 11.61 18.85 4.97
C ARG A 60 11.64 19.52 3.60
N GLU A 61 11.68 18.72 2.56
CA GLU A 61 11.42 19.17 1.21
C GLU A 61 10.17 18.47 0.64
N TYR A 62 9.18 19.24 0.21
CA TYR A 62 7.97 18.71 -0.41
C TYR A 62 7.92 18.98 -1.90
N LEU A 63 7.54 17.96 -2.67
CA LEU A 63 7.18 18.12 -4.08
C LEU A 63 5.74 17.65 -4.28
N PHE A 64 4.82 18.57 -4.48
CA PHE A 64 3.43 18.26 -4.80
C PHE A 64 3.27 18.07 -6.30
N VAL A 65 2.83 16.89 -6.73
CA VAL A 65 2.57 16.52 -8.13
C VAL A 65 1.08 16.30 -8.28
N ILE A 66 0.39 17.27 -8.88
CA ILE A 66 -1.07 17.37 -8.86
C ILE A 66 -1.61 17.12 -10.27
N ASP A 67 -2.44 16.11 -10.40
CA ASP A 67 -3.21 15.83 -11.60
C ASP A 67 -4.29 16.92 -11.78
N VAL A 68 -4.28 17.58 -12.93
CA VAL A 68 -5.30 18.54 -13.33
C VAL A 68 -5.95 18.12 -14.65
N SER A 69 -5.97 16.84 -14.97
CA SER A 69 -6.64 16.25 -16.13
C SER A 69 -8.17 16.40 -16.06
N GLY A 70 -8.84 16.08 -17.16
CA GLY A 70 -10.28 16.25 -17.27
C GLY A 70 -11.08 15.42 -16.26
N SER A 71 -10.61 14.22 -15.89
CA SER A 71 -11.24 13.33 -14.90
C SER A 71 -11.20 13.89 -13.48
N MET A 72 -10.19 14.73 -13.17
CA MET A 72 -10.08 15.41 -11.89
C MET A 72 -11.07 16.58 -11.71
N SER A 73 -11.82 16.96 -12.75
CA SER A 73 -12.73 18.13 -12.67
C SER A 73 -13.78 17.99 -11.56
N GLY A 74 -14.03 19.08 -10.85
CA GLY A 74 -14.98 19.14 -9.72
C GLY A 74 -14.40 18.62 -8.41
N TYR A 75 -15.16 17.80 -7.69
CA TYR A 75 -14.82 17.32 -6.34
C TYR A 75 -13.39 16.75 -6.21
N PRO A 76 -12.83 15.96 -7.14
CA PRO A 76 -11.46 15.44 -6.96
C PRO A 76 -10.42 16.56 -6.93
N LEU A 77 -10.49 17.52 -7.85
CA LEU A 77 -9.58 18.65 -7.91
C LEU A 77 -9.76 19.60 -6.72
N ASP A 78 -11.00 19.83 -6.29
CA ASP A 78 -11.29 20.68 -5.12
C ASP A 78 -10.69 20.07 -3.84
N THR A 79 -10.80 18.73 -3.68
CA THR A 79 -10.18 17.99 -2.57
C THR A 79 -8.65 18.07 -2.64
N ALA A 80 -8.05 17.89 -3.83
CA ALA A 80 -6.61 18.02 -4.00
C ALA A 80 -6.12 19.44 -3.65
N LYS A 81 -6.84 20.47 -4.07
CA LYS A 81 -6.53 21.87 -3.73
C LYS A 81 -6.61 22.13 -2.23
N LEU A 82 -7.64 21.61 -1.56
CA LEU A 82 -7.82 21.74 -0.11
C LEU A 82 -6.65 21.07 0.63
N LEU A 83 -6.33 19.82 0.29
CA LEU A 83 -5.23 19.08 0.90
C LEU A 83 -3.89 19.82 0.75
N VAL A 84 -3.57 20.26 -0.46
CA VAL A 84 -2.28 20.94 -0.70
C VAL A 84 -2.24 22.31 0.00
N LYS A 85 -3.37 23.01 0.07
CA LYS A 85 -3.49 24.27 0.82
C LYS A 85 -3.20 24.06 2.32
N ASP A 86 -3.76 23.03 2.91
CA ASP A 86 -3.55 22.69 4.33
C ASP A 86 -2.08 22.30 4.58
N LEU A 87 -1.50 21.44 3.70
CA LEU A 87 -0.10 21.07 3.79
C LEU A 87 0.86 22.25 3.63
N LEU A 88 0.58 23.17 2.72
CA LEU A 88 1.37 24.41 2.55
C LEU A 88 1.24 25.33 3.76
N GLY A 89 0.08 25.34 4.44
CA GLY A 89 -0.16 26.10 5.65
C GLY A 89 0.65 25.61 6.85
N ASP A 90 0.96 24.31 6.89
CA ASP A 90 1.70 23.65 7.96
C ASP A 90 3.23 23.63 7.75
N LEU A 91 3.72 24.22 6.67
CA LEU A 91 5.15 24.29 6.40
C LEU A 91 5.86 25.25 7.35
N ARG A 92 7.00 24.83 7.84
CA ARG A 92 7.87 25.64 8.72
C ARG A 92 8.81 26.52 7.86
N PRO A 93 9.33 27.61 8.40
CA PRO A 93 10.33 28.43 7.71
C PRO A 93 11.59 27.69 7.27
N THR A 94 11.90 26.57 7.92
CA THR A 94 13.03 25.67 7.60
C THR A 94 12.74 24.72 6.45
N ASP A 95 11.47 24.56 6.07
CA ASP A 95 11.05 23.66 5.00
C ASP A 95 11.16 24.32 3.63
N THR A 96 11.30 23.49 2.60
CA THR A 96 11.25 23.92 1.20
C THR A 96 10.19 23.12 0.46
N PHE A 97 9.70 23.68 -0.65
CA PHE A 97 8.69 22.98 -1.43
C PHE A 97 8.71 23.36 -2.90
N ASN A 98 8.05 22.57 -3.73
CA ASN A 98 7.69 22.89 -5.10
C ASN A 98 6.30 22.31 -5.42
N VAL A 99 5.66 22.88 -6.44
CA VAL A 99 4.36 22.41 -6.95
C VAL A 99 4.50 22.15 -8.44
N MET A 100 4.03 21.01 -8.88
CA MET A 100 3.96 20.64 -10.30
C MET A 100 2.52 20.21 -10.62
N PHE A 101 1.94 20.83 -11.65
CA PHE A 101 0.72 20.35 -12.27
C PHE A 101 1.04 19.50 -13.48
N PHE A 102 0.19 18.50 -13.73
CA PHE A 102 0.26 17.74 -14.96
C PHE A 102 -1.13 17.38 -15.48
N ALA A 103 -1.21 17.30 -16.79
CA ALA A 103 -2.33 16.76 -17.58
C ALA A 103 -1.73 16.19 -18.89
N GLY A 104 -2.05 16.74 -20.05
CA GLY A 104 -1.35 16.46 -21.33
C GLY A 104 0.09 17.00 -21.36
N ASP A 105 0.39 18.06 -20.61
CA ASP A 105 1.71 18.62 -20.35
C ASP A 105 1.88 18.88 -18.85
N SER A 106 3.00 19.47 -18.45
CA SER A 106 3.27 19.75 -17.03
C SER A 106 3.85 21.15 -16.82
N GLU A 107 3.42 21.80 -15.74
CA GLU A 107 3.85 23.11 -15.29
C GLU A 107 4.43 23.03 -13.89
N VAL A 108 5.45 23.81 -13.59
CA VAL A 108 6.09 23.84 -12.26
C VAL A 108 6.12 25.26 -11.70
N LEU A 109 5.93 25.40 -10.40
CA LEU A 109 6.01 26.68 -9.69
C LEU A 109 7.40 27.30 -9.82
N SER A 110 8.45 26.46 -9.75
CA SER A 110 9.85 26.88 -9.84
C SER A 110 10.73 25.77 -10.44
N LYS A 111 11.89 26.15 -10.98
CA LYS A 111 12.90 25.19 -11.50
C LYS A 111 13.49 24.27 -10.44
N GLY A 112 13.39 24.63 -9.16
CA GLY A 112 13.84 23.85 -8.01
C GLY A 112 13.00 24.18 -6.78
N PRO A 113 13.32 23.58 -5.61
CA PRO A 113 12.60 23.83 -4.37
C PRO A 113 12.77 25.31 -3.95
N VAL A 114 11.70 25.87 -3.40
CA VAL A 114 11.69 27.24 -2.87
C VAL A 114 11.46 27.20 -1.35
N PRO A 115 12.04 28.14 -0.58
CA PRO A 115 11.78 28.24 0.86
C PRO A 115 10.29 28.46 1.15
N ALA A 116 9.78 27.90 2.24
CA ALA A 116 8.38 28.04 2.69
C ALA A 116 8.12 29.44 3.30
N THR A 117 8.40 30.49 2.51
CA THR A 117 8.06 31.86 2.88
C THR A 117 6.61 32.18 2.53
N GLN A 118 6.01 33.13 3.24
CA GLN A 118 4.64 33.55 2.96
C GLN A 118 4.44 33.95 1.48
N ALA A 119 5.41 34.63 0.86
CA ALA A 119 5.35 35.03 -0.54
C ALA A 119 5.32 33.82 -1.49
N ASN A 120 6.15 32.81 -1.25
CA ASN A 120 6.18 31.61 -2.06
C ASN A 120 4.93 30.74 -1.87
N ILE A 121 4.42 30.64 -0.64
CA ILE A 121 3.15 29.97 -0.34
C ILE A 121 2.00 30.66 -1.09
N GLN A 122 1.91 31.99 -1.05
CA GLN A 122 0.87 32.71 -1.76
C GLN A 122 0.96 32.53 -3.28
N ARG A 123 2.16 32.49 -3.86
CA ARG A 123 2.34 32.16 -5.29
C ARG A 123 1.84 30.75 -5.61
N ALA A 124 2.16 29.77 -4.79
CA ALA A 124 1.67 28.40 -4.95
C ALA A 124 0.14 28.32 -4.85
N LEU A 125 -0.45 28.98 -3.84
CA LEU A 125 -1.90 29.03 -3.67
C LEU A 125 -2.60 29.71 -4.85
N ALA A 126 -2.02 30.78 -5.41
CA ALA A 126 -2.55 31.43 -6.60
C ALA A 126 -2.50 30.49 -7.82
N MET A 127 -1.38 29.79 -8.03
CA MET A 127 -1.23 28.79 -9.09
C MET A 127 -2.26 27.64 -8.92
N ILE A 128 -2.42 27.10 -7.69
CA ILE A 128 -3.41 26.06 -7.38
C ILE A 128 -4.83 26.55 -7.60
N GLY A 129 -5.14 27.77 -7.17
CA GLY A 129 -6.47 28.37 -7.31
C GLY A 129 -6.88 28.59 -8.76
N SER A 130 -5.95 28.96 -9.63
CA SER A 130 -6.21 29.23 -11.06
C SER A 130 -6.33 27.97 -11.91
N SER A 131 -5.95 26.80 -11.39
CA SER A 131 -6.04 25.55 -12.16
C SER A 131 -7.50 25.13 -12.36
N SER A 132 -7.85 24.77 -13.58
CA SER A 132 -9.13 24.18 -13.97
C SER A 132 -8.84 22.82 -14.60
N GLY A 133 -9.58 21.78 -14.23
CA GLY A 133 -9.39 20.45 -14.80
C GLY A 133 -9.56 20.45 -16.34
N GLY A 134 -8.68 19.74 -17.05
CA GLY A 134 -8.77 19.59 -18.50
C GLY A 134 -7.57 18.87 -19.12
N GLY A 135 -7.76 18.33 -20.32
CA GLY A 135 -6.73 17.59 -21.05
C GLY A 135 -6.63 16.11 -20.68
N GLY A 136 -5.64 15.43 -21.23
CA GLY A 136 -5.32 14.01 -20.95
C GLY A 136 -4.48 13.85 -19.69
N THR A 137 -4.11 12.60 -19.37
CA THR A 137 -3.31 12.25 -18.19
C THR A 137 -1.98 11.61 -18.61
N GLU A 138 -0.92 12.38 -18.63
CA GLU A 138 0.42 11.94 -19.01
C GLU A 138 1.33 11.70 -17.78
N LEU A 139 0.83 10.90 -16.85
CA LEU A 139 1.47 10.65 -15.55
C LEU A 139 2.92 10.16 -15.66
N LYS A 140 3.24 9.25 -16.60
CA LYS A 140 4.61 8.77 -16.79
C LYS A 140 5.59 9.89 -17.13
N LYS A 141 5.19 10.80 -18.03
CA LYS A 141 6.01 11.99 -18.36
C LYS A 141 6.16 12.91 -17.15
N ALA A 142 5.05 13.15 -16.45
CA ALA A 142 5.04 13.97 -15.23
C ALA A 142 5.98 13.39 -14.17
N MET A 143 5.89 12.11 -13.87
CA MET A 143 6.76 11.44 -12.90
C MET A 143 8.23 11.49 -13.31
N ASN A 144 8.55 11.24 -14.59
CA ASN A 144 9.92 11.36 -15.08
C ASN A 144 10.47 12.79 -14.93
N ARG A 145 9.64 13.82 -15.15
CA ARG A 145 10.03 15.22 -14.91
C ARG A 145 10.18 15.50 -13.41
N ALA A 146 9.23 15.07 -12.58
CA ALA A 146 9.23 15.27 -11.14
C ALA A 146 10.49 14.67 -10.48
N MET A 147 10.85 13.43 -10.85
CA MET A 147 12.05 12.77 -10.34
C MET A 147 13.36 13.48 -10.73
N LYS A 148 13.37 14.21 -11.85
CA LYS A 148 14.54 14.97 -12.32
C LYS A 148 14.62 16.41 -11.81
N LEU A 149 13.59 16.90 -11.12
CA LEU A 149 13.65 18.24 -10.53
C LEU A 149 14.78 18.30 -9.48
N PRO A 150 15.56 19.40 -9.47
CA PRO A 150 16.58 19.61 -8.45
C PRO A 150 16.05 19.38 -7.04
N LYS A 151 16.87 18.81 -6.17
CA LYS A 151 16.58 18.61 -4.74
C LYS A 151 17.42 19.55 -3.91
N GLN A 152 16.98 19.84 -2.69
CA GLN A 152 17.81 20.45 -1.68
C GLN A 152 18.84 19.42 -1.18
N GLU A 153 20.11 19.83 -1.16
CA GLU A 153 21.18 18.96 -0.70
C GLU A 153 21.04 18.68 0.81
N GLY A 154 21.26 17.42 1.22
CA GLY A 154 21.19 16.99 2.62
C GLY A 154 19.79 16.99 3.22
N VAL A 155 18.73 17.08 2.40
CA VAL A 155 17.34 17.02 2.85
C VAL A 155 16.60 15.94 2.06
N SER A 156 15.95 15.04 2.76
CA SER A 156 15.09 14.04 2.14
C SER A 156 13.84 14.69 1.55
N ARG A 157 13.44 14.22 0.36
CA ARG A 157 12.27 14.73 -0.36
C ARG A 157 11.05 13.87 -0.09
N THR A 158 9.96 14.50 0.31
CA THR A 158 8.61 13.91 0.31
C THR A 158 7.87 14.33 -0.95
N MET A 159 7.65 13.40 -1.88
CA MET A 159 6.85 13.62 -3.06
C MET A 159 5.42 13.17 -2.82
N VAL A 160 4.46 14.04 -3.06
CA VAL A 160 3.02 13.78 -2.90
C VAL A 160 2.36 13.82 -4.27
N VAL A 161 1.89 12.67 -4.75
CA VAL A 161 1.20 12.53 -6.04
C VAL A 161 -0.30 12.45 -5.80
N LEU A 162 -1.04 13.42 -6.35
CA LEU A 162 -2.50 13.49 -6.24
C LEU A 162 -3.11 13.23 -7.62
N THR A 163 -3.90 12.18 -7.77
CA THR A 163 -4.49 11.77 -9.06
C THR A 163 -5.72 10.87 -8.83
N ASP A 164 -6.61 10.77 -9.81
CA ASP A 164 -7.63 9.72 -9.87
C ASP A 164 -7.13 8.43 -10.56
N GLY A 165 -5.97 8.50 -11.22
CA GLY A 165 -5.20 7.36 -11.66
C GLY A 165 -5.65 6.70 -12.96
N TYR A 166 -6.29 7.40 -13.87
CA TYR A 166 -6.68 6.81 -15.16
C TYR A 166 -5.52 6.80 -16.17
N ILE A 167 -4.71 5.74 -16.16
CA ILE A 167 -3.62 5.53 -17.13
C ILE A 167 -3.53 4.04 -17.53
N HIS A 168 -2.73 3.73 -18.58
CA HIS A 168 -2.49 2.37 -19.08
C HIS A 168 -1.02 1.91 -18.93
N ALA A 169 -0.21 2.63 -18.16
CA ALA A 169 1.24 2.39 -18.05
C ALA A 169 1.69 2.35 -16.59
N GLU A 170 0.89 1.68 -15.73
CA GLU A 170 1.11 1.67 -14.28
C GLU A 170 2.48 1.11 -13.91
N LYS A 171 2.84 -0.05 -14.47
CA LYS A 171 4.10 -0.73 -14.13
C LYS A 171 5.34 0.06 -14.53
N GLU A 172 5.30 0.75 -15.66
CA GLU A 172 6.40 1.63 -16.09
C GLU A 172 6.57 2.83 -15.15
N VAL A 173 5.47 3.31 -14.54
CA VAL A 173 5.53 4.35 -13.51
C VAL A 173 6.19 3.79 -12.25
N PHE A 174 5.86 2.58 -11.83
CA PHE A 174 6.47 1.93 -10.67
C PHE A 174 7.98 1.71 -10.86
N GLU A 175 8.39 1.18 -12.02
CA GLU A 175 9.81 1.03 -12.37
C GLU A 175 10.55 2.36 -12.38
N LEU A 176 9.94 3.39 -12.96
CA LEU A 176 10.51 4.74 -12.99
C LEU A 176 10.75 5.28 -11.57
N ILE A 177 9.76 5.11 -10.67
CA ILE A 177 9.88 5.52 -9.28
C ILE A 177 11.04 4.76 -8.62
N GLN A 178 11.07 3.43 -8.69
CA GLN A 178 12.12 2.62 -8.06
C GLN A 178 13.54 2.97 -8.55
N GLN A 179 13.70 3.16 -9.87
CA GLN A 179 15.01 3.46 -10.46
C GLN A 179 15.55 4.84 -10.09
N ASN A 180 14.67 5.77 -9.70
CA ASN A 180 15.03 7.16 -9.44
C ASN A 180 14.72 7.59 -7.99
N LEU A 181 14.38 6.64 -7.12
CA LEU A 181 13.91 6.96 -5.76
C LEU A 181 14.96 7.77 -4.98
N GLY A 182 16.19 7.26 -4.89
CA GLY A 182 17.25 7.90 -4.10
C GLY A 182 16.76 8.21 -2.69
N HIS A 183 17.02 9.42 -2.19
CA HIS A 183 16.50 9.93 -0.92
C HIS A 183 15.14 10.65 -1.13
N THR A 184 14.15 9.94 -1.67
CA THR A 184 12.80 10.47 -1.94
C THR A 184 11.76 9.44 -1.51
N ASN A 185 10.80 9.85 -0.70
CA ASN A 185 9.64 9.04 -0.38
C ASN A 185 8.46 9.50 -1.24
N VAL A 186 7.76 8.58 -1.89
CA VAL A 186 6.61 8.91 -2.76
C VAL A 186 5.33 8.44 -2.10
N PHE A 187 4.47 9.40 -1.78
CA PHE A 187 3.13 9.16 -1.27
C PHE A 187 2.12 9.39 -2.40
N ALA A 188 1.14 8.51 -2.50
CA ALA A 188 0.10 8.63 -3.50
C ALA A 188 -1.27 8.84 -2.85
N PHE A 189 -1.94 9.89 -3.25
CA PHE A 189 -3.27 10.24 -2.79
C PHE A 189 -4.25 10.13 -3.96
N GLY A 190 -5.06 9.09 -3.95
CA GLY A 190 -6.07 8.80 -4.96
C GLY A 190 -7.40 9.45 -4.61
N ILE A 191 -7.97 10.26 -5.52
CA ILE A 191 -9.17 11.03 -5.26
C ILE A 191 -10.18 10.80 -6.39
N GLY A 192 -11.39 10.36 -6.07
CA GLY A 192 -12.46 10.21 -7.04
C GLY A 192 -13.30 8.96 -6.84
N SER A 193 -14.48 8.89 -7.44
CA SER A 193 -15.38 7.74 -7.33
C SER A 193 -14.87 6.47 -8.05
N SER A 194 -13.90 6.63 -8.94
CA SER A 194 -13.35 5.54 -9.79
C SER A 194 -11.82 5.49 -9.73
N VAL A 195 -11.24 5.70 -8.55
CA VAL A 195 -9.78 5.69 -8.35
C VAL A 195 -9.17 4.36 -8.79
N ASN A 196 -8.11 4.43 -9.59
CA ASN A 196 -7.27 3.27 -9.89
C ASN A 196 -6.40 2.92 -8.67
N ARG A 197 -6.97 2.11 -7.76
CA ARG A 197 -6.28 1.69 -6.53
C ARG A 197 -4.95 0.99 -6.81
N TYR A 198 -4.88 0.17 -7.84
CA TYR A 198 -3.65 -0.53 -8.22
C TYR A 198 -2.51 0.45 -8.52
N LEU A 199 -2.81 1.53 -9.25
CA LEU A 199 -1.81 2.57 -9.52
C LEU A 199 -1.39 3.31 -8.25
N VAL A 200 -2.36 3.77 -7.44
CA VAL A 200 -2.09 4.55 -6.23
C VAL A 200 -1.29 3.73 -5.21
N GLU A 201 -1.73 2.50 -4.93
CA GLU A 201 -1.05 1.57 -4.03
C GLU A 201 0.34 1.18 -4.56
N GLY A 202 0.45 0.93 -5.88
CA GLY A 202 1.71 0.59 -6.52
C GLY A 202 2.73 1.73 -6.51
N MET A 203 2.31 2.98 -6.78
CA MET A 203 3.19 4.16 -6.68
C MET A 203 3.71 4.37 -5.25
N ALA A 204 2.82 4.31 -4.26
CA ALA A 204 3.21 4.46 -2.87
C ALA A 204 4.18 3.36 -2.44
N LYS A 205 3.90 2.10 -2.79
CA LYS A 205 4.78 0.96 -2.49
C LYS A 205 6.14 1.07 -3.20
N ALA A 206 6.14 1.44 -4.49
CA ALA A 206 7.39 1.67 -5.23
C ALA A 206 8.20 2.82 -4.65
N GLY A 207 7.53 3.83 -4.15
CA GLY A 207 8.11 5.02 -3.54
C GLY A 207 8.37 4.92 -2.04
N GLN A 208 8.12 3.74 -1.44
CA GLN A 208 8.32 3.47 -0.01
C GLN A 208 7.49 4.36 0.92
N GLY A 209 6.41 4.94 0.39
CA GLY A 209 5.41 5.70 1.13
C GLY A 209 4.15 4.89 1.42
N GLU A 210 3.06 5.60 1.69
CA GLU A 210 1.73 5.02 1.93
C GLU A 210 0.71 5.52 0.92
N PRO A 211 -0.25 4.67 0.49
CA PRO A 211 -1.36 5.08 -0.34
C PRO A 211 -2.50 5.62 0.51
N PHE A 212 -3.15 6.67 0.03
CA PHE A 212 -4.39 7.19 0.59
C PHE A 212 -5.43 7.27 -0.52
N VAL A 213 -6.64 6.81 -0.24
CA VAL A 213 -7.71 6.78 -1.25
C VAL A 213 -8.99 7.36 -0.66
N VAL A 214 -9.54 8.35 -1.36
CA VAL A 214 -10.80 9.01 -1.03
C VAL A 214 -11.76 8.85 -2.20
N THR A 215 -12.82 8.10 -1.97
CA THR A 215 -13.84 7.82 -3.00
C THR A 215 -15.10 8.67 -2.85
N ARG A 216 -15.25 9.33 -1.71
CA ARG A 216 -16.43 10.12 -1.35
C ARG A 216 -16.03 11.49 -0.83
N ALA A 217 -16.80 12.51 -1.19
CA ALA A 217 -16.53 13.88 -0.78
C ALA A 217 -16.64 14.11 0.73
N ASP A 218 -17.54 13.39 1.41
CA ASP A 218 -17.73 13.47 2.86
C ASP A 218 -16.57 12.86 3.68
N GLU A 219 -15.72 12.04 3.07
CA GLU A 219 -14.52 11.44 3.68
C GLU A 219 -13.25 12.29 3.46
N ALA A 220 -13.30 13.25 2.54
CA ALA A 220 -12.14 13.95 2.02
C ALA A 220 -11.36 14.71 3.10
N GLU A 221 -12.04 15.44 3.97
CA GLU A 221 -11.43 16.25 5.02
C GLU A 221 -10.71 15.38 6.06
N ALA A 222 -11.36 14.30 6.49
CA ALA A 222 -10.76 13.36 7.46
C ALA A 222 -9.53 12.65 6.88
N ALA A 223 -9.61 12.20 5.62
CA ALA A 223 -8.50 11.55 4.93
C ALA A 223 -7.34 12.52 4.68
N ALA A 224 -7.62 13.76 4.27
CA ALA A 224 -6.62 14.81 4.09
C ALA A 224 -5.90 15.13 5.41
N SER A 225 -6.63 15.28 6.51
CA SER A 225 -6.06 15.54 7.83
C SER A 225 -5.20 14.38 8.34
N ASN A 226 -5.62 13.13 8.13
CA ASN A 226 -4.84 11.95 8.47
C ASN A 226 -3.54 11.88 7.65
N PHE A 227 -3.63 12.15 6.36
CA PHE A 227 -2.49 12.17 5.48
C PHE A 227 -1.50 13.28 5.85
N ALA A 228 -1.99 14.51 6.05
CA ALA A 228 -1.17 15.64 6.47
C ALA A 228 -0.40 15.33 7.76
N ARG A 229 -1.09 14.77 8.76
CA ARG A 229 -0.47 14.35 10.02
C ARG A 229 0.61 13.30 9.81
N TYR A 230 0.37 12.32 8.93
CA TYR A 230 1.32 11.24 8.66
C TYR A 230 2.62 11.78 8.02
N ILE A 231 2.53 12.56 6.95
CA ILE A 231 3.71 13.04 6.22
C ILE A 231 4.42 14.22 6.88
N SER A 232 3.75 14.93 7.80
CA SER A 232 4.34 16.12 8.46
C SER A 232 5.37 15.79 9.52
N GLN A 233 5.50 14.53 9.92
CA GLN A 233 6.33 14.12 11.04
C GLN A 233 7.37 13.05 10.66
N PRO A 234 8.32 13.32 9.74
CA PRO A 234 9.50 12.49 9.61
C PRO A 234 10.32 12.59 10.91
N VAL A 235 10.82 11.46 11.36
CA VAL A 235 11.56 11.32 12.62
C VAL A 235 13.05 11.14 12.36
N LEU A 236 13.37 10.37 11.30
CA LEU A 236 14.72 10.11 10.85
C LEU A 236 14.71 10.04 9.33
N THR A 237 15.59 10.80 8.70
CA THR A 237 15.72 10.88 7.23
C THR A 237 17.12 10.49 6.79
N ASP A 238 17.31 10.26 5.50
CA ASP A 238 18.59 9.84 4.92
C ASP A 238 19.18 8.63 5.66
N ILE A 239 18.33 7.62 5.87
CA ILE A 239 18.68 6.45 6.68
C ILE A 239 19.64 5.55 5.89
N ASP A 240 20.77 5.22 6.53
CA ASP A 240 21.70 4.19 6.07
C ASP A 240 21.80 3.07 7.10
N VAL A 241 21.86 1.83 6.61
CA VAL A 241 22.03 0.63 7.44
C VAL A 241 23.30 -0.10 7.00
N ALA A 242 24.33 0.05 7.80
CA ALA A 242 25.64 -0.58 7.57
C ALA A 242 25.81 -1.84 8.41
N PHE A 243 26.34 -2.89 7.79
CA PHE A 243 26.67 -4.16 8.43
C PHE A 243 28.19 -4.34 8.45
N SER A 244 28.75 -4.57 9.62
CA SER A 244 30.21 -4.76 9.81
C SER A 244 30.47 -6.04 10.57
N GLY A 245 31.31 -6.92 10.05
CA GLY A 245 31.62 -8.21 10.66
C GLY A 245 30.51 -9.25 10.59
N ILE A 246 29.50 -9.02 9.72
CA ILE A 246 28.46 -9.97 9.37
C ILE A 246 28.24 -9.87 7.85
N ASP A 247 28.23 -10.99 7.15
CA ASP A 247 28.00 -11.04 5.70
C ASP A 247 26.48 -11.09 5.43
N VAL A 248 25.92 -9.99 4.93
CA VAL A 248 24.50 -9.88 4.61
C VAL A 248 24.27 -9.83 3.12
N TYR A 249 23.15 -10.41 2.68
CA TYR A 249 22.75 -10.44 1.29
C TYR A 249 21.21 -10.48 1.15
N ASP A 250 20.71 -10.26 -0.06
CA ASP A 250 19.27 -10.28 -0.36
C ASP A 250 18.46 -9.38 0.59
N VAL A 251 18.91 -8.15 0.80
CA VAL A 251 18.24 -7.17 1.69
C VAL A 251 16.97 -6.63 1.06
N GLU A 252 15.91 -6.58 1.85
CA GLU A 252 14.59 -6.03 1.50
C GLU A 252 14.10 -5.02 2.55
N PRO A 253 13.71 -3.81 2.16
CA PRO A 253 13.79 -3.25 0.80
C PRO A 253 15.24 -2.91 0.40
N PRO A 254 15.56 -2.87 -0.90
CA PRO A 254 16.93 -2.54 -1.37
C PRO A 254 17.34 -1.09 -1.12
N VAL A 255 16.37 -0.21 -0.92
CA VAL A 255 16.58 1.19 -0.49
C VAL A 255 15.76 1.40 0.79
N VAL A 256 16.40 1.96 1.79
CA VAL A 256 15.79 2.17 3.10
C VAL A 256 14.98 3.47 3.09
N PRO A 257 13.66 3.44 3.43
CA PRO A 257 12.84 4.65 3.49
C PRO A 257 13.14 5.49 4.72
N ASP A 258 12.65 6.73 4.72
CA ASP A 258 12.61 7.55 5.92
C ASP A 258 11.69 6.97 7.00
N LEU A 259 11.99 7.25 8.25
CA LEU A 259 11.17 6.86 9.39
C LEU A 259 10.18 7.98 9.72
N PHE A 260 8.89 7.68 9.60
CA PHE A 260 7.79 8.56 9.97
C PHE A 260 7.18 8.18 11.33
N ALA A 261 6.45 9.11 11.97
CA ALA A 261 5.98 8.97 13.34
C ALA A 261 5.06 7.76 13.63
N GLU A 262 4.32 7.30 12.65
CA GLU A 262 3.29 6.27 12.88
C GLU A 262 3.65 4.89 12.28
N ARG A 263 4.84 4.76 11.67
CA ARG A 263 5.26 3.54 10.99
C ARG A 263 6.68 3.13 11.36
N PRO A 264 6.89 1.88 11.82
CA PRO A 264 8.23 1.36 11.99
C PRO A 264 8.92 1.14 10.64
N LEU A 265 10.21 1.41 10.59
CA LEU A 265 11.08 0.97 9.52
C LEU A 265 11.43 -0.51 9.73
N ILE A 266 11.23 -1.32 8.71
CA ILE A 266 11.55 -2.75 8.72
C ILE A 266 12.52 -3.03 7.59
N VAL A 267 13.66 -3.62 7.92
CA VAL A 267 14.64 -4.13 6.95
C VAL A 267 14.86 -5.60 7.24
N MET A 268 14.73 -6.43 6.23
CA MET A 268 14.93 -7.88 6.32
C MET A 268 15.97 -8.31 5.30
N GLY A 269 16.60 -9.44 5.55
CA GLY A 269 17.53 -10.03 4.60
C GLY A 269 18.08 -11.34 5.12
N LYS A 270 19.12 -11.81 4.44
CA LYS A 270 19.84 -13.03 4.79
C LYS A 270 21.23 -12.71 5.27
N TRP A 271 21.81 -13.62 6.06
CA TRP A 271 23.17 -13.48 6.55
C TRP A 271 23.94 -14.82 6.57
N ARG A 272 25.26 -14.74 6.58
CA ARG A 272 26.17 -15.90 6.61
C ARG A 272 27.27 -15.70 7.65
N GLY A 273 27.87 -16.80 8.02
CA GLY A 273 29.02 -16.83 8.96
C GLY A 273 28.58 -16.66 10.41
N GLU A 274 29.52 -16.21 11.25
CA GLU A 274 29.27 -16.00 12.67
C GLU A 274 28.65 -14.59 12.91
N PRO A 275 27.64 -14.45 13.74
CA PRO A 275 27.00 -13.16 14.02
C PRO A 275 27.80 -12.33 15.04
N THR A 276 29.07 -12.03 14.76
CA THR A 276 29.96 -11.35 15.70
C THR A 276 30.11 -9.85 15.49
N GLY A 277 29.45 -9.31 14.47
CA GLY A 277 29.59 -7.93 14.02
C GLY A 277 28.66 -6.91 14.68
N LEU A 278 28.58 -5.76 14.04
CA LEU A 278 27.75 -4.63 14.42
C LEU A 278 26.83 -4.25 13.25
N VAL A 279 25.55 -4.00 13.55
CA VAL A 279 24.63 -3.32 12.66
C VAL A 279 24.53 -1.87 13.11
N THR A 280 24.82 -0.95 12.19
CA THR A 280 24.78 0.49 12.46
C THR A 280 23.64 1.11 11.65
N VAL A 281 22.70 1.73 12.34
CA VAL A 281 21.66 2.57 11.74
C VAL A 281 22.06 4.02 11.93
N SER A 282 22.20 4.76 10.84
CA SER A 282 22.51 6.18 10.87
C SER A 282 21.51 6.98 10.02
N GLY A 283 21.44 8.28 10.24
CA GLY A 283 20.54 9.19 9.54
C GLY A 283 20.53 10.58 10.16
N THR A 284 19.61 11.42 9.70
CA THR A 284 19.43 12.80 10.19
C THR A 284 18.12 12.92 10.94
N SER A 285 18.18 13.34 12.20
CA SER A 285 17.01 13.72 13.01
C SER A 285 16.93 15.25 13.13
N GLY A 286 15.81 15.78 13.66
CA GLY A 286 15.69 17.23 13.91
C GLY A 286 16.71 17.78 14.90
N THR A 287 17.27 16.95 15.77
CA THR A 287 18.32 17.33 16.71
C THR A 287 19.75 17.13 16.17
N GLY A 288 19.86 16.70 14.90
CA GLY A 288 21.16 16.48 14.25
C GLY A 288 21.42 15.02 13.86
N PRO A 289 22.67 14.65 13.60
CA PRO A 289 23.02 13.29 13.19
C PRO A 289 22.61 12.25 14.22
N TYR A 290 22.00 11.17 13.75
CA TYR A 290 21.61 10.01 14.54
C TYR A 290 22.50 8.82 14.21
N THR A 291 22.93 8.08 15.22
CA THR A 291 23.65 6.82 15.02
C THR A 291 23.29 5.84 16.13
N ARG A 292 22.87 4.65 15.76
CA ARG A 292 22.62 3.53 16.67
C ARG A 292 23.41 2.30 16.24
N LYS A 293 24.20 1.76 17.16
CA LYS A 293 24.99 0.54 16.96
C LYS A 293 24.37 -0.60 17.74
N ILE A 294 24.19 -1.75 17.11
CA ILE A 294 23.54 -2.95 17.66
C ILE A 294 24.47 -4.13 17.46
N PRO A 295 24.98 -4.76 18.55
CA PRO A 295 25.78 -5.97 18.45
C PRO A 295 24.96 -7.13 17.87
N ALA A 296 25.48 -7.79 16.86
CA ALA A 296 24.82 -8.93 16.22
C ALA A 296 24.78 -10.17 17.13
N GLY A 297 25.84 -10.42 17.91
CA GLY A 297 25.94 -11.61 18.74
C GLY A 297 24.90 -11.75 19.85
N GLY A 298 24.26 -10.64 20.27
CA GLY A 298 23.18 -10.67 21.26
C GLY A 298 21.78 -10.80 20.67
N ALA A 299 21.66 -10.84 19.34
CA ALA A 299 20.39 -10.79 18.61
C ALA A 299 19.94 -12.14 18.04
N VAL A 300 20.69 -13.21 18.32
CA VAL A 300 20.40 -14.54 17.76
C VAL A 300 19.16 -15.15 18.44
N ASP A 301 18.16 -15.45 17.65
CA ASP A 301 17.00 -16.22 18.04
C ASP A 301 17.23 -17.69 17.67
N HIS A 302 17.27 -18.55 18.68
CA HIS A 302 17.45 -19.99 18.53
C HIS A 302 16.12 -20.75 18.40
N SER A 303 14.99 -20.07 18.24
CA SER A 303 13.70 -20.72 18.01
C SER A 303 13.70 -21.42 16.64
N ARG A 304 13.32 -22.71 16.62
CA ARG A 304 13.24 -23.49 15.38
C ARG A 304 12.05 -23.11 14.50
N ASP A 305 11.04 -22.47 15.08
CA ASP A 305 9.76 -22.14 14.41
C ASP A 305 9.71 -20.66 13.97
N GLY A 306 10.84 -20.08 13.64
CA GLY A 306 10.92 -18.67 13.26
C GLY A 306 10.22 -18.39 11.93
N ALA A 307 9.53 -17.25 11.88
CA ALA A 307 8.75 -16.82 10.71
C ALA A 307 9.50 -15.92 9.73
N LEU A 308 10.76 -15.55 10.00
CA LEU A 308 11.47 -14.53 9.22
C LEU A 308 11.68 -14.93 7.77
N HIS A 309 11.93 -16.20 7.49
CA HIS A 309 12.07 -16.69 6.12
C HIS A 309 10.79 -16.52 5.29
N TYR A 310 9.61 -16.75 5.89
CA TYR A 310 8.32 -16.50 5.23
C TYR A 310 8.09 -15.01 4.98
N LEU A 311 8.39 -14.16 5.96
CA LEU A 311 8.21 -12.71 5.86
C LEU A 311 9.13 -12.13 4.77
N TRP A 312 10.40 -12.52 4.77
CA TRP A 312 11.36 -12.10 3.76
C TRP A 312 10.92 -12.56 2.36
N ALA A 313 10.58 -13.84 2.21
CA ALA A 313 10.19 -14.40 0.91
C ALA A 313 8.91 -13.75 0.36
N ARG A 314 7.90 -13.50 1.20
CA ARG A 314 6.69 -12.78 0.81
C ARG A 314 6.99 -11.35 0.37
N THR A 315 7.84 -10.63 1.09
CA THR A 315 8.26 -9.26 0.73
C THR A 315 8.97 -9.26 -0.62
N ARG A 316 9.90 -10.20 -0.84
CA ARG A 316 10.63 -10.37 -2.11
C ARG A 316 9.68 -10.69 -3.26
N ILE A 317 8.80 -11.70 -3.10
CA ILE A 317 7.81 -12.09 -4.11
C ILE A 317 6.89 -10.91 -4.44
N SER A 318 6.39 -10.20 -3.44
CA SER A 318 5.52 -9.05 -3.63
C SER A 318 6.22 -7.96 -4.44
N ARG A 319 7.46 -7.63 -4.12
CA ARG A 319 8.24 -6.64 -4.88
C ARG A 319 8.46 -7.06 -6.34
N ILE A 320 8.81 -8.33 -6.59
CA ILE A 320 9.01 -8.83 -7.96
C ILE A 320 7.69 -8.84 -8.74
N SER A 321 6.58 -9.25 -8.10
CA SER A 321 5.26 -9.34 -8.74
C SER A 321 4.67 -7.99 -9.10
N ASP A 322 4.80 -7.02 -8.19
CA ASP A 322 4.11 -5.73 -8.31
C ASP A 322 4.81 -4.79 -9.31
N PHE A 323 6.15 -4.85 -9.38
CA PHE A 323 6.92 -3.83 -10.08
C PHE A 323 7.51 -4.27 -11.42
N ASN A 324 7.07 -5.39 -11.97
CA ASN A 324 7.61 -5.89 -13.22
C ASN A 324 6.72 -5.52 -14.40
N SER A 325 7.10 -4.50 -15.17
CA SER A 325 6.38 -4.07 -16.37
C SER A 325 6.56 -5.04 -17.54
N ARG A 326 7.65 -5.78 -17.56
CA ARG A 326 7.91 -6.78 -18.59
C ARG A 326 7.07 -8.02 -18.35
N GLN A 327 5.79 -7.96 -18.70
CA GLN A 327 4.94 -9.13 -18.81
C GLN A 327 5.65 -10.17 -19.68
N GLY A 328 6.07 -11.30 -19.07
CA GLY A 328 6.72 -12.40 -19.76
C GLY A 328 8.23 -12.49 -19.62
N SER A 329 8.88 -11.74 -18.72
CA SER A 329 10.25 -12.10 -18.37
C SER A 329 10.20 -13.45 -17.65
N THR A 330 10.60 -14.49 -18.38
CA THR A 330 10.68 -15.87 -17.90
C THR A 330 11.43 -15.93 -16.57
N GLN A 331 12.48 -15.12 -16.43
CA GLN A 331 13.34 -15.05 -15.25
C GLN A 331 12.59 -14.64 -13.96
N HIS A 332 11.70 -13.66 -14.02
CA HIS A 332 10.95 -13.23 -12.82
C HIS A 332 9.89 -14.23 -12.41
N ARG A 333 9.23 -14.85 -13.41
CA ARG A 333 8.31 -15.94 -13.15
C ARG A 333 9.03 -17.12 -12.49
N GLU A 334 10.18 -17.50 -13.00
CA GLU A 334 11.01 -18.56 -12.43
C GLU A 334 11.47 -18.24 -11.02
N GLU A 335 11.89 -16.99 -10.73
CA GLU A 335 12.26 -16.56 -9.38
C GLU A 335 11.06 -16.64 -8.42
N ILE A 336 9.86 -16.16 -8.82
CA ILE A 336 8.65 -16.25 -7.99
C ILE A 336 8.26 -17.71 -7.73
N VAL A 337 8.32 -18.58 -8.76
CA VAL A 337 8.04 -20.01 -8.60
C VAL A 337 9.04 -20.66 -7.65
N ALA A 338 10.33 -20.38 -7.84
CA ALA A 338 11.38 -20.93 -6.97
C ALA A 338 11.20 -20.51 -5.50
N LEU A 339 10.90 -19.23 -5.27
CA LEU A 339 10.62 -18.72 -3.93
C LEU A 339 9.33 -19.34 -3.35
N GLY A 340 8.26 -19.43 -4.15
CA GLY A 340 7.01 -20.03 -3.73
C GLY A 340 7.14 -21.50 -3.30
N LEU A 341 7.89 -22.29 -4.08
CA LEU A 341 8.16 -23.69 -3.79
C LEU A 341 9.10 -23.84 -2.59
N LYS A 342 10.19 -23.06 -2.55
CA LYS A 342 11.21 -23.15 -1.49
C LYS A 342 10.63 -22.82 -0.10
N TYR A 343 9.78 -21.79 -0.02
CA TYR A 343 9.23 -21.30 1.25
C TYR A 343 7.77 -21.69 1.46
N ASN A 344 7.23 -22.64 0.68
CA ASN A 344 5.84 -23.09 0.79
C ASN A 344 4.84 -21.91 0.80
N LEU A 345 4.96 -21.01 -0.17
CA LEU A 345 4.11 -19.82 -0.29
C LEU A 345 3.18 -19.93 -1.50
N LEU A 346 1.93 -19.51 -1.29
CA LEU A 346 1.00 -19.28 -2.38
C LEU A 346 1.44 -18.03 -3.17
N THR A 347 1.59 -18.19 -4.48
CA THR A 347 1.97 -17.10 -5.41
C THR A 347 1.03 -17.10 -6.62
N PRO A 348 1.08 -16.12 -7.52
CA PRO A 348 0.33 -16.18 -8.77
C PRO A 348 0.67 -17.41 -9.65
N PHE A 349 1.77 -18.10 -9.36
CA PHE A 349 2.28 -19.22 -10.18
C PHE A 349 2.42 -20.54 -9.39
N THR A 350 2.09 -20.56 -8.10
CA THR A 350 2.14 -21.76 -7.25
C THR A 350 0.85 -21.90 -6.46
N SER A 351 0.44 -23.16 -6.21
CA SER A 351 -0.73 -23.47 -5.41
C SER A 351 -0.46 -24.65 -4.47
N PHE A 352 -1.28 -24.81 -3.44
CA PHE A 352 -1.29 -25.99 -2.59
C PHE A 352 -2.25 -27.02 -3.13
N ILE A 353 -1.85 -28.31 -3.09
CA ILE A 353 -2.68 -29.43 -3.43
C ILE A 353 -2.77 -30.31 -2.17
N ALA A 354 -3.98 -30.58 -1.73
CA ALA A 354 -4.21 -31.58 -0.71
C ALA A 354 -4.36 -32.95 -1.40
N VAL A 355 -3.46 -33.87 -1.07
CA VAL A 355 -3.52 -35.26 -1.57
C VAL A 355 -3.96 -36.14 -0.41
N ASP A 356 -5.08 -36.87 -0.56
CA ASP A 356 -5.50 -37.88 0.39
C ASP A 356 -4.80 -39.22 0.05
N GLU A 357 -3.82 -39.60 0.84
CA GLU A 357 -3.05 -40.83 0.65
C GLU A 357 -3.82 -42.07 1.11
N ILE A 358 -4.89 -41.91 1.86
CA ILE A 358 -5.72 -43.01 2.33
C ILE A 358 -6.81 -43.28 1.30
N ILE A 359 -6.67 -44.38 0.57
CA ILE A 359 -7.71 -44.88 -0.31
C ILE A 359 -8.90 -45.32 0.54
N ARG A 360 -9.88 -44.45 0.73
CA ARG A 360 -11.08 -44.71 1.54
C ARG A 360 -12.06 -45.69 0.89
N HIS A 361 -11.96 -45.81 -0.44
CA HIS A 361 -12.77 -46.74 -1.23
C HIS A 361 -11.90 -47.52 -2.22
N PRO A 362 -11.61 -48.80 -1.98
CA PRO A 362 -10.85 -49.64 -2.91
C PRO A 362 -11.68 -50.08 -4.13
N ASN A 363 -12.98 -49.84 -4.16
CA ASN A 363 -13.84 -50.20 -5.29
C ASN A 363 -13.98 -49.03 -6.25
N LEU A 364 -13.79 -49.30 -7.56
CA LEU A 364 -13.82 -48.33 -8.67
C LEU A 364 -15.22 -47.67 -8.92
N ASP A 365 -16.27 -48.15 -8.25
CA ASP A 365 -17.64 -47.60 -8.33
C ASP A 365 -17.83 -46.45 -7.32
N SER A 366 -17.02 -45.40 -7.47
CA SER A 366 -17.21 -44.17 -6.70
C SER A 366 -18.23 -43.26 -7.39
N ARG A 367 -19.24 -42.79 -6.66
CA ARG A 367 -20.21 -41.83 -7.13
C ARG A 367 -19.75 -40.43 -6.67
N ASP A 368 -19.52 -39.54 -7.61
CA ASP A 368 -19.18 -38.15 -7.28
C ASP A 368 -20.35 -37.48 -6.54
N VAL A 369 -20.15 -37.15 -5.29
CA VAL A 369 -21.10 -36.37 -4.48
C VAL A 369 -20.52 -34.96 -4.31
N LYS A 370 -21.22 -33.95 -4.81
CA LYS A 370 -20.90 -32.54 -4.53
C LYS A 370 -21.18 -32.28 -3.06
N GLN A 371 -20.16 -32.26 -2.25
CA GLN A 371 -20.26 -31.94 -0.83
C GLN A 371 -19.86 -30.47 -0.63
N PRO A 372 -20.81 -29.58 -0.30
CA PRO A 372 -20.46 -28.20 -0.03
C PRO A 372 -19.57 -28.11 1.21
N LEU A 373 -18.56 -27.26 1.16
CA LEU A 373 -17.76 -26.92 2.33
C LEU A 373 -18.65 -26.27 3.40
N PRO A 374 -18.35 -26.46 4.70
CA PRO A 374 -19.05 -25.74 5.75
C PRO A 374 -18.92 -24.24 5.53
N LEU A 375 -20.02 -23.52 5.71
CA LEU A 375 -20.02 -22.07 5.56
C LEU A 375 -19.16 -21.42 6.65
N PRO A 376 -18.46 -20.30 6.31
CA PRO A 376 -17.81 -19.48 7.32
C PRO A 376 -18.81 -19.03 8.39
N ALA A 377 -18.34 -18.86 9.62
CA ALA A 377 -19.20 -18.43 10.70
C ALA A 377 -19.93 -17.11 10.37
N ARG A 378 -21.23 -17.05 10.63
CA ARG A 378 -22.14 -15.93 10.34
C ARG A 378 -22.43 -15.68 8.86
N VAL A 379 -22.02 -16.53 7.95
CA VAL A 379 -22.45 -16.49 6.55
C VAL A 379 -23.72 -17.31 6.39
N SER A 380 -24.77 -16.69 5.86
CA SER A 380 -26.04 -17.38 5.62
C SER A 380 -25.98 -18.23 4.35
N ASN A 381 -26.76 -19.32 4.29
CA ASN A 381 -26.92 -20.18 3.11
C ASN A 381 -27.35 -19.39 1.85
N LEU A 382 -27.97 -18.23 2.03
CA LEU A 382 -28.37 -17.35 0.94
C LEU A 382 -27.19 -16.70 0.21
N ALA A 383 -26.06 -16.51 0.90
CA ALA A 383 -24.85 -15.93 0.33
C ALA A 383 -24.13 -16.86 -0.65
N VAL A 384 -24.34 -18.17 -0.55
CA VAL A 384 -23.67 -19.19 -1.40
C VAL A 384 -24.63 -19.82 -2.44
N GLY A 385 -25.73 -19.18 -2.74
CA GLY A 385 -26.65 -19.63 -3.78
C GLY A 385 -27.41 -20.91 -3.40
N GLY A 386 -27.66 -21.12 -2.12
CA GLY A 386 -28.56 -22.15 -1.63
C GLY A 386 -29.92 -21.95 -2.32
N GLY A 387 -30.32 -22.97 -3.08
CA GLY A 387 -31.34 -22.95 -4.11
C GLY A 387 -32.50 -22.00 -3.83
N VAL A 388 -32.52 -20.89 -4.55
CA VAL A 388 -33.77 -20.15 -4.72
C VAL A 388 -34.74 -21.16 -5.33
N ARG A 389 -35.67 -21.68 -4.55
CA ARG A 389 -36.82 -22.37 -5.11
C ARG A 389 -37.41 -21.40 -6.11
N ARG A 390 -37.29 -21.72 -7.40
CA ARG A 390 -38.00 -20.99 -8.43
C ARG A 390 -39.46 -21.03 -7.99
N VAL A 391 -39.98 -19.93 -7.48
CA VAL A 391 -41.40 -19.72 -7.33
C VAL A 391 -41.88 -19.74 -8.77
N PRO A 392 -42.78 -20.67 -9.17
CA PRO A 392 -43.32 -20.64 -10.51
C PRO A 392 -43.95 -19.26 -10.68
N GLU A 393 -43.44 -18.48 -11.61
CA GLU A 393 -44.09 -17.24 -11.98
C GLU A 393 -45.52 -17.64 -12.42
N PRO A 394 -46.57 -16.94 -11.98
CA PRO A 394 -47.89 -17.19 -12.48
C PRO A 394 -47.80 -17.03 -14.00
N GLY A 395 -48.05 -18.16 -14.71
CA GLY A 395 -47.82 -18.24 -16.14
C GLY A 395 -48.47 -17.04 -16.83
N LEU A 396 -47.80 -16.46 -17.82
CA LEU A 396 -48.25 -15.31 -18.60
C LEU A 396 -49.71 -15.47 -19.06
N PHE A 397 -50.15 -16.71 -19.25
CA PHE A 397 -51.55 -17.09 -19.57
C PHE A 397 -52.54 -16.80 -18.42
N LEU A 398 -52.14 -16.93 -17.17
CA LEU A 398 -53.00 -16.63 -16.02
C LEU A 398 -53.16 -15.12 -15.82
N LEU A 399 -52.10 -14.36 -16.06
CA LEU A 399 -52.13 -12.90 -16.08
C LEU A 399 -52.96 -12.38 -17.25
N ALA A 400 -52.80 -12.95 -18.45
CA ALA A 400 -53.60 -12.61 -19.63
C ALA A 400 -55.08 -12.95 -19.41
N ALA A 401 -55.38 -14.11 -18.80
CA ALA A 401 -56.75 -14.49 -18.48
C ALA A 401 -57.42 -13.54 -17.47
N LEU A 402 -56.70 -13.07 -16.45
CA LEU A 402 -57.17 -12.10 -15.47
C LEU A 402 -57.44 -10.72 -16.12
N VAL A 403 -56.57 -10.29 -17.02
CA VAL A 403 -56.73 -9.04 -17.78
C VAL A 403 -57.95 -9.16 -18.72
N CYS A 404 -58.09 -10.27 -19.44
CA CYS A 404 -59.28 -10.51 -20.28
C CYS A 404 -60.57 -10.59 -19.47
N ALA A 405 -60.56 -11.24 -18.32
CA ALA A 405 -61.72 -11.30 -17.42
C ALA A 405 -62.10 -9.91 -16.88
N SER A 406 -61.10 -9.08 -16.53
CA SER A 406 -61.35 -7.70 -16.08
C SER A 406 -61.92 -6.79 -17.16
N MET A 407 -61.60 -7.03 -18.43
CA MET A 407 -62.16 -6.28 -19.57
C MET A 407 -63.60 -6.75 -19.98
N LEU A 408 -63.93 -7.99 -19.67
CA LEU A 408 -65.27 -8.55 -20.00
C LEU A 408 -66.31 -8.23 -18.92
N LEU A 409 -65.91 -8.11 -17.68
CA LEU A 409 -66.82 -7.82 -16.56
C LEU A 409 -67.63 -6.51 -16.71
N PRO A 410 -67.12 -5.40 -17.22
CA PRO A 410 -67.90 -4.18 -17.46
C PRO A 410 -68.89 -4.32 -18.62
N ARG A 411 -68.58 -5.17 -19.62
CA ARG A 411 -69.46 -5.39 -20.78
C ARG A 411 -70.70 -6.26 -20.44
N LEU A 412 -70.54 -7.18 -19.51
CA LEU A 412 -71.69 -8.02 -19.03
C LEU A 412 -72.62 -7.26 -18.10
N ARG A 413 -72.16 -6.25 -17.38
CA ARG A 413 -73.00 -5.36 -16.57
C ARG A 413 -73.77 -4.34 -17.38
N ARG A 414 -73.40 -4.03 -18.64
CA ARG A 414 -74.15 -3.12 -19.53
C ARG A 414 -75.24 -3.78 -20.31
N LYS A 415 -75.36 -5.13 -20.33
CA LYS A 415 -76.48 -5.86 -21.00
C LYS A 415 -77.62 -6.21 -20.06
N ARG A 416 -77.60 -5.79 -18.79
CA ARG A 416 -78.63 -6.00 -17.79
C ARG A 416 -79.28 -4.71 -17.26
N ARG A 417 -79.26 -3.65 -18.09
CA ARG A 417 -80.15 -2.46 -17.92
C ARG A 417 -80.87 -2.18 -19.17
#